data_fd4e39f0ec437f2958ffed073989be4a
#
_entry.id   fd4e39f0ec437f2958ffed073989be4a
#
_cell.length_a   1.000
_cell.length_b   1.000
_cell.length_c   1.000
_cell.angle_alpha   90.00
_cell.angle_beta   90.00
_cell.angle_gamma   90.00
#
_symmetry.space_group_name_H-M   'P 1'
#
loop_
_entity.id
_entity.type
_entity.pdbx_description
1 polymer ?
#
loop_
_entity_poly.entity_id
_entity_poly.type
_entity_poly.pdbx_seq_one_letter_code
_entity_poly.pdbx_strand_id
1 'polypeptide(L)'
;MFPLYDESFPSRKLPFVTIFLIFLNVFIFIFTYFSPNFEEIILKYGAIPARILKGKALPTLITSMFLHEGFLHLIGNMWFLWLFGDNVEQNLGKIKFLFFYFLCGILAGLSHILLVSGKEAMLPVIGASGAISGVLGGYLILYPKNKIRAFFMLYFRPLIFSVPAYFYIGIWFLYQFLSIGLPSPVAYFAHIGGFIAGMVLVLLLRKKVIKKDY
;
A
#
# COMPACT_ATOMS: atom_id res chain seq x y z
N MET A 1 15.51 7.37 0.27
CA MET A 1 14.77 8.63 0.55
C MET A 1 13.53 8.28 1.37
N PHE A 2 13.33 8.94 2.51
CA PHE A 2 12.17 8.74 3.37
C PHE A 2 11.21 9.92 3.21
N PRO A 3 9.91 9.73 2.90
CA PRO A 3 8.97 10.82 2.72
C PRO A 3 8.53 11.34 4.08
N LEU A 4 8.57 12.64 4.29
CA LEU A 4 8.15 13.29 5.53
C LEU A 4 6.68 13.72 5.47
N TYR A 5 6.33 14.46 4.42
CA TYR A 5 4.97 14.91 4.13
C TYR A 5 4.84 15.35 2.67
N ASP A 6 3.63 15.39 2.17
CA ASP A 6 3.33 16.04 0.91
C ASP A 6 2.96 17.52 1.13
N GLU A 7 3.33 18.38 0.18
CA GLU A 7 3.04 19.81 0.22
C GLU A 7 1.67 20.13 -0.43
N SER A 8 0.74 19.18 -0.40
CA SER A 8 -0.62 19.41 -0.87
C SER A 8 -1.37 20.35 0.05
N PHE A 9 -2.40 20.99 -0.48
CA PHE A 9 -3.26 21.85 0.34
C PHE A 9 -3.83 21.06 1.50
N PRO A 10 -3.76 21.60 2.73
CA PRO A 10 -4.28 20.91 3.90
C PRO A 10 -5.73 20.52 3.67
N SER A 11 -6.00 19.26 3.87
CA SER A 11 -7.34 18.71 3.78
C SER A 11 -8.30 19.50 4.67
N ARG A 12 -9.39 20.00 4.09
CA ARG A 12 -10.46 20.62 4.86
C ARG A 12 -11.33 19.61 5.62
N LYS A 13 -11.17 18.30 5.35
CA LYS A 13 -11.98 17.24 5.93
C LYS A 13 -11.10 16.13 6.49
N LEU A 14 -11.45 15.64 7.67
CA LEU A 14 -10.78 14.49 8.26
C LEU A 14 -10.89 13.27 7.34
N PRO A 15 -9.77 12.58 7.05
CA PRO A 15 -9.74 11.36 6.23
C PRO A 15 -10.18 10.15 7.08
N PHE A 16 -11.47 10.00 7.29
CA PHE A 16 -12.02 9.01 8.23
C PHE A 16 -11.66 7.57 7.87
N VAL A 17 -11.67 7.21 6.59
CA VAL A 17 -11.36 5.84 6.16
C VAL A 17 -9.89 5.55 6.31
N THR A 18 -9.03 6.50 5.96
CA THR A 18 -7.58 6.39 6.17
C THR A 18 -7.26 6.18 7.65
N ILE A 19 -7.84 7.01 8.53
CA ILE A 19 -7.66 6.90 9.99
C ILE A 19 -8.21 5.55 10.49
N PHE A 20 -9.40 5.15 10.05
CA PHE A 20 -10.00 3.87 10.41
C PHE A 20 -9.13 2.69 10.00
N LEU A 21 -8.59 2.68 8.78
CA LEU A 21 -7.71 1.62 8.29
C LEU A 21 -6.40 1.57 9.09
N ILE A 22 -5.82 2.72 9.42
CA ILE A 22 -4.63 2.79 10.28
C ILE A 22 -4.95 2.21 11.66
N PHE A 23 -6.03 2.67 12.29
CA PHE A 23 -6.44 2.17 13.59
C PHE A 23 -6.68 0.65 13.58
N LEU A 24 -7.38 0.15 12.56
CA LEU A 24 -7.67 -1.29 12.44
C LEU A 24 -6.40 -2.13 12.27
N ASN A 25 -5.43 -1.66 11.47
CA ASN A 25 -4.14 -2.34 11.33
C ASN A 25 -3.36 -2.36 12.64
N VAL A 26 -3.28 -1.23 13.35
CA VAL A 26 -2.61 -1.14 14.65
C VAL A 26 -3.29 -2.03 15.67
N PHE A 27 -4.62 -2.01 15.72
CA PHE A 27 -5.41 -2.84 16.63
C PHE A 27 -5.14 -4.33 16.38
N ILE A 28 -5.28 -4.81 15.15
CA ILE A 28 -5.03 -6.22 14.80
C ILE A 28 -3.57 -6.58 15.10
N PHE A 29 -2.61 -5.71 14.79
CA PHE A 29 -1.20 -5.94 15.06
C PHE A 29 -0.94 -6.16 16.55
N ILE A 30 -1.48 -5.34 17.43
CA ILE A 30 -1.29 -5.51 18.89
C ILE A 30 -1.77 -6.89 19.34
N PHE A 31 -2.96 -7.33 18.90
CA PHE A 31 -3.50 -8.63 19.31
C PHE A 31 -2.78 -9.82 18.67
N THR A 32 -2.27 -9.67 17.45
CA THR A 32 -1.59 -10.77 16.74
C THR A 32 -0.12 -10.90 17.17
N TYR A 33 0.61 -9.78 17.22
CA TYR A 33 2.04 -9.76 17.48
C TYR A 33 2.41 -10.24 18.90
N PHE A 34 1.60 -9.88 19.90
CA PHE A 34 1.81 -10.34 21.28
C PHE A 34 1.11 -11.66 21.61
N SER A 35 0.49 -12.31 20.62
CA SER A 35 -0.11 -13.63 20.80
C SER A 35 0.98 -14.72 20.90
N PRO A 36 0.86 -15.67 21.83
CA PRO A 36 1.75 -16.85 21.86
C PRO A 36 1.62 -17.72 20.61
N ASN A 37 0.51 -17.57 19.86
CA ASN A 37 0.21 -18.30 18.63
C ASN A 37 0.47 -17.47 17.37
N PHE A 38 1.40 -16.51 17.41
CA PHE A 38 1.66 -15.59 16.31
C PHE A 38 1.88 -16.30 14.97
N GLU A 39 2.76 -17.29 14.93
CA GLU A 39 3.06 -18.04 13.71
C GLU A 39 1.84 -18.78 13.16
N GLU A 40 1.02 -19.38 14.04
CA GLU A 40 -0.21 -20.05 13.62
C GLU A 40 -1.22 -19.07 13.03
N ILE A 41 -1.35 -17.88 13.61
CA ILE A 41 -2.20 -16.80 13.09
C ILE A 41 -1.74 -16.38 11.69
N ILE A 42 -0.43 -16.20 11.49
CA ILE A 42 0.13 -15.86 10.18
C ILE A 42 -0.16 -16.96 9.14
N LEU A 43 0.02 -18.23 9.50
CA LEU A 43 -0.26 -19.36 8.60
C LEU A 43 -1.75 -19.54 8.29
N LYS A 44 -2.64 -19.17 9.22
CA LYS A 44 -4.09 -19.30 9.07
C LYS A 44 -4.71 -18.17 8.29
N TYR A 45 -4.29 -16.93 8.55
CA TYR A 45 -4.91 -15.72 8.00
C TYR A 45 -4.06 -14.99 6.95
N GLY A 46 -2.79 -15.37 6.77
CA GLY A 46 -1.93 -14.91 5.68
C GLY A 46 -2.30 -15.55 4.34
N ALA A 47 -2.08 -14.84 3.26
CA ALA A 47 -2.37 -15.30 1.91
C ALA A 47 -1.26 -16.23 1.43
N ILE A 48 -1.52 -17.54 1.36
CA ILE A 48 -0.57 -18.54 0.86
C ILE A 48 -0.94 -18.86 -0.58
N PRO A 49 -0.09 -18.48 -1.58
CA PRO A 49 -0.37 -18.64 -2.99
C PRO A 49 -0.81 -20.05 -3.38
N ALA A 50 -0.09 -21.09 -2.93
CA ALA A 50 -0.41 -22.47 -3.24
C ALA A 50 -1.77 -22.96 -2.71
N ARG A 51 -2.30 -22.36 -1.65
CA ARG A 51 -3.64 -22.66 -1.12
C ARG A 51 -4.71 -21.95 -1.94
N ILE A 52 -4.49 -20.69 -2.28
CA ILE A 52 -5.44 -19.87 -3.02
C ILE A 52 -5.62 -20.38 -4.46
N LEU A 53 -4.54 -20.78 -5.14
CA LEU A 53 -4.59 -21.39 -6.48
C LEU A 53 -5.41 -22.69 -6.52
N LYS A 54 -5.54 -23.38 -5.39
CA LYS A 54 -6.42 -24.57 -5.25
C LYS A 54 -7.86 -24.21 -4.86
N GLY A 55 -8.24 -22.93 -4.91
CA GLY A 55 -9.56 -22.45 -4.49
C GLY A 55 -9.78 -22.47 -2.97
N LYS A 56 -8.72 -22.68 -2.17
CA LYS A 56 -8.80 -22.73 -0.70
C LYS A 56 -8.38 -21.42 -0.09
N ALA A 57 -8.92 -21.10 1.10
CA ALA A 57 -8.53 -19.94 1.89
C ALA A 57 -8.66 -18.56 1.17
N LEU A 58 -9.61 -18.42 0.23
CA LEU A 58 -9.84 -17.16 -0.51
C LEU A 58 -10.03 -15.92 0.40
N PRO A 59 -10.69 -16.01 1.58
CA PRO A 59 -10.79 -14.86 2.48
C PRO A 59 -9.44 -14.31 2.94
N THR A 60 -8.36 -15.09 2.85
CA THR A 60 -7.02 -14.62 3.24
C THR A 60 -6.46 -13.54 2.31
N LEU A 61 -7.03 -13.34 1.12
CA LEU A 61 -6.74 -12.18 0.27
C LEU A 61 -7.08 -10.85 0.97
N ILE A 62 -8.03 -10.87 1.91
CA ILE A 62 -8.43 -9.70 2.69
C ILE A 62 -7.76 -9.71 4.07
N THR A 63 -7.80 -10.83 4.79
CA THR A 63 -7.28 -10.89 6.16
C THR A 63 -5.78 -10.64 6.22
N SER A 64 -5.02 -11.10 5.21
CA SER A 64 -3.58 -10.89 5.12
C SER A 64 -3.19 -9.40 5.06
N MET A 65 -4.07 -8.54 4.54
CA MET A 65 -3.82 -7.10 4.44
C MET A 65 -3.68 -6.41 5.81
N PHE A 66 -4.12 -7.05 6.88
CA PHE A 66 -4.11 -6.51 8.24
C PHE A 66 -3.06 -7.16 9.15
N LEU A 67 -2.32 -8.14 8.65
CA LEU A 67 -1.26 -8.81 9.39
C LEU A 67 0.10 -8.17 9.11
N HIS A 68 0.94 -8.05 10.13
CA HIS A 68 2.28 -7.49 10.00
C HIS A 68 3.26 -8.31 10.83
N GLU A 69 4.46 -8.55 10.29
CA GLU A 69 5.49 -9.38 10.93
C GLU A 69 6.23 -8.68 12.07
N GLY A 70 6.20 -7.33 12.10
CA GLY A 70 6.91 -6.56 13.10
C GLY A 70 6.62 -5.06 13.04
N PHE A 71 7.15 -4.33 14.05
CA PHE A 71 6.90 -2.89 14.21
C PHE A 71 7.32 -2.05 12.99
N LEU A 72 8.49 -2.30 12.41
CA LEU A 72 8.97 -1.52 11.26
C LEU A 72 8.09 -1.74 10.03
N HIS A 73 7.58 -2.96 9.84
CA HIS A 73 6.65 -3.27 8.76
C HIS A 73 5.32 -2.53 8.96
N LEU A 74 4.75 -2.56 10.16
CA LEU A 74 3.53 -1.82 10.48
C LEU A 74 3.73 -0.31 10.32
N ILE A 75 4.75 0.26 10.97
CA ILE A 75 5.01 1.71 10.95
C ILE A 75 5.21 2.19 9.51
N GLY A 76 6.00 1.48 8.70
CA GLY A 76 6.20 1.82 7.30
C GLY A 76 4.90 1.85 6.51
N ASN A 77 4.05 0.82 6.66
CA ASN A 77 2.74 0.78 6.01
C ASN A 77 1.83 1.93 6.46
N MET A 78 1.71 2.15 7.77
CA MET A 78 0.83 3.19 8.31
C MET A 78 1.31 4.59 7.94
N TRP A 79 2.61 4.80 7.89
CA TRP A 79 3.20 6.05 7.44
C TRP A 79 2.85 6.39 5.99
N PHE A 80 3.02 5.43 5.08
CA PHE A 80 2.66 5.65 3.67
C PHE A 80 1.15 5.80 3.48
N LEU A 81 0.33 5.03 4.21
CA LEU A 81 -1.12 5.18 4.16
C LEU A 81 -1.56 6.55 4.68
N TRP A 82 -0.97 7.05 5.76
CA TRP A 82 -1.23 8.38 6.28
C TRP A 82 -0.86 9.47 5.27
N LEU A 83 0.33 9.37 4.66
CA LEU A 83 0.89 10.40 3.79
C LEU A 83 0.15 10.55 2.45
N PHE A 84 -0.36 9.46 1.90
CA PHE A 84 -0.94 9.44 0.56
C PHE A 84 -2.44 9.12 0.55
N GLY A 85 -2.91 8.43 1.58
CA GLY A 85 -4.29 7.94 1.65
C GLY A 85 -5.32 9.05 1.79
N ASP A 86 -5.03 10.06 2.59
CA ASP A 86 -5.93 11.18 2.84
C ASP A 86 -6.28 11.95 1.55
N ASN A 87 -5.32 12.20 0.70
CA ASN A 87 -5.51 12.88 -0.58
C ASN A 87 -6.36 12.07 -1.56
N VAL A 88 -6.11 10.75 -1.64
CA VAL A 88 -6.89 9.84 -2.50
C VAL A 88 -8.32 9.72 -1.95
N GLU A 89 -8.48 9.58 -0.62
CA GLU A 89 -9.80 9.56 0.02
C GLU A 89 -10.60 10.82 -0.25
N GLN A 90 -9.97 12.00 -0.19
CA GLN A 90 -10.66 13.26 -0.48
C GLN A 90 -11.16 13.34 -1.91
N ASN A 91 -10.38 12.87 -2.86
CA ASN A 91 -10.77 12.85 -4.26
C ASN A 91 -11.91 11.88 -4.52
N LEU A 92 -11.78 10.63 -4.05
CA LEU A 92 -12.76 9.58 -4.31
C LEU A 92 -14.01 9.72 -3.43
N GLY A 93 -13.85 10.22 -2.21
CA GLY A 93 -14.83 10.15 -1.14
C GLY A 93 -14.76 8.82 -0.39
N LYS A 94 -15.28 8.79 0.84
CA LYS A 94 -15.10 7.71 1.83
C LYS A 94 -15.43 6.32 1.28
N ILE A 95 -16.63 6.13 0.72
CA ILE A 95 -17.11 4.81 0.28
C ILE A 95 -16.26 4.30 -0.89
N LYS A 96 -16.03 5.14 -1.92
CA LYS A 96 -15.23 4.73 -3.07
C LYS A 96 -13.79 4.45 -2.69
N PHE A 97 -13.21 5.21 -1.75
CA PHE A 97 -11.85 4.98 -1.27
C PHE A 97 -11.73 3.65 -0.54
N LEU A 98 -12.71 3.28 0.28
CA LEU A 98 -12.73 1.98 0.96
C LEU A 98 -12.75 0.82 -0.05
N PHE A 99 -13.64 0.87 -1.04
CA PHE A 99 -13.67 -0.12 -2.12
C PHE A 99 -12.37 -0.14 -2.94
N PHE A 100 -11.85 1.03 -3.27
CA PHE A 100 -10.58 1.18 -3.99
C PHE A 100 -9.44 0.50 -3.23
N TYR A 101 -9.30 0.74 -1.93
CA TYR A 101 -8.28 0.15 -1.09
C TYR A 101 -8.33 -1.37 -1.08
N PHE A 102 -9.51 -1.96 -0.84
CA PHE A 102 -9.69 -3.41 -0.83
C PHE A 102 -9.46 -4.03 -2.21
N LEU A 103 -9.97 -3.43 -3.27
CA LEU A 103 -9.74 -3.93 -4.63
C LEU A 103 -8.25 -3.88 -5.00
N CYS A 104 -7.55 -2.80 -4.68
CA CYS A 104 -6.11 -2.73 -4.89
C CYS A 104 -5.37 -3.85 -4.13
N GLY A 105 -5.73 -4.11 -2.87
CA GLY A 105 -5.12 -5.17 -2.08
C GLY A 105 -5.39 -6.57 -2.64
N ILE A 106 -6.62 -6.85 -3.05
CA ILE A 106 -6.99 -8.13 -3.68
C ILE A 106 -6.23 -8.32 -5.00
N LEU A 107 -6.20 -7.31 -5.88
CA LEU A 107 -5.50 -7.38 -7.16
C LEU A 107 -3.98 -7.49 -6.97
N ALA A 108 -3.43 -6.82 -5.95
CA ALA A 108 -2.04 -6.97 -5.55
C ALA A 108 -1.71 -8.42 -5.14
N GLY A 109 -2.53 -8.99 -4.25
CA GLY A 109 -2.40 -10.38 -3.82
C GLY A 109 -2.50 -11.36 -4.98
N LEU A 110 -3.47 -11.18 -5.87
CA LEU A 110 -3.63 -12.01 -7.06
C LEU A 110 -2.43 -11.90 -8.01
N SER A 111 -1.89 -10.68 -8.23
CA SER A 111 -0.68 -10.49 -9.04
C SER A 111 0.51 -11.28 -8.50
N HIS A 112 0.70 -11.26 -7.18
CA HIS A 112 1.77 -12.04 -6.54
C HIS A 112 1.52 -13.54 -6.68
N ILE A 113 0.31 -14.01 -6.38
CA ILE A 113 -0.09 -15.42 -6.44
C ILE A 113 0.13 -16.02 -7.82
N LEU A 114 -0.15 -15.27 -8.89
CA LEU A 114 -0.02 -15.73 -10.27
C LEU A 114 1.44 -15.75 -10.76
N LEU A 115 2.33 -14.96 -10.14
CA LEU A 115 3.71 -14.77 -10.64
C LEU A 115 4.76 -15.51 -9.80
N VAL A 116 4.41 -15.98 -8.60
CA VAL A 116 5.34 -16.75 -7.77
C VAL A 116 5.16 -18.25 -7.95
N SER A 117 6.25 -18.99 -7.77
CA SER A 117 6.26 -20.44 -7.89
C SER A 117 7.23 -21.08 -6.88
N GLY A 118 7.28 -22.40 -6.86
CA GLY A 118 8.22 -23.15 -6.03
C GLY A 118 8.04 -22.88 -4.52
N LYS A 119 9.13 -22.63 -3.81
CA LYS A 119 9.13 -22.42 -2.36
C LYS A 119 8.38 -21.15 -1.95
N GLU A 120 8.50 -20.09 -2.74
CA GLU A 120 7.82 -18.81 -2.44
C GLU A 120 6.30 -18.95 -2.45
N ALA A 121 5.74 -19.79 -3.32
CA ALA A 121 4.30 -20.06 -3.35
C ALA A 121 3.75 -20.72 -2.07
N MET A 122 4.62 -21.29 -1.24
CA MET A 122 4.24 -21.94 0.03
C MET A 122 4.33 -20.99 1.23
N LEU A 123 4.90 -19.79 1.07
CA LEU A 123 5.05 -18.81 2.14
C LEU A 123 3.81 -17.91 2.25
N PRO A 124 3.40 -17.54 3.48
CA PRO A 124 2.32 -16.58 3.66
C PRO A 124 2.77 -15.16 3.27
N VAL A 125 1.96 -14.50 2.47
CA VAL A 125 2.10 -13.07 2.17
C VAL A 125 1.18 -12.30 3.10
N ILE A 126 1.73 -11.27 3.76
CA ILE A 126 1.03 -10.43 4.73
C ILE A 126 1.41 -8.97 4.56
N GLY A 127 0.56 -8.08 5.02
CA GLY A 127 0.78 -6.64 5.05
C GLY A 127 -0.18 -5.84 4.18
N ALA A 128 -0.41 -4.60 4.58
CA ALA A 128 -1.23 -3.64 3.86
C ALA A 128 -0.57 -3.10 2.57
N SER A 129 0.70 -3.43 2.36
CA SER A 129 1.57 -2.77 1.36
C SER A 129 1.10 -2.90 -0.08
N GLY A 130 0.45 -4.01 -0.44
CA GLY A 130 -0.16 -4.18 -1.77
C GLY A 130 -1.28 -3.17 -2.03
N ALA A 131 -2.19 -2.98 -1.08
CA ALA A 131 -3.25 -1.96 -1.16
C ALA A 131 -2.67 -0.53 -1.13
N ILE A 132 -1.68 -0.29 -0.28
CA ILE A 132 -0.97 1.00 -0.18
C ILE A 132 -0.23 1.32 -1.47
N SER A 133 0.36 0.33 -2.13
CA SER A 133 0.93 0.50 -3.48
C SER A 133 -0.14 0.99 -4.47
N GLY A 134 -1.37 0.47 -4.37
CA GLY A 134 -2.51 0.99 -5.12
C GLY A 134 -2.84 2.44 -4.77
N VAL A 135 -2.77 2.82 -3.49
CA VAL A 135 -2.93 4.22 -3.07
C VAL A 135 -1.85 5.10 -3.69
N LEU A 136 -0.59 4.66 -3.74
CA LEU A 136 0.50 5.39 -4.41
C LEU A 136 0.26 5.53 -5.92
N GLY A 137 -0.20 4.47 -6.59
CA GLY A 137 -0.58 4.52 -8.02
C GLY A 137 -1.72 5.49 -8.28
N GLY A 138 -2.75 5.48 -7.43
CA GLY A 138 -3.87 6.42 -7.47
C GLY A 138 -3.43 7.87 -7.21
N TYR A 139 -2.58 8.08 -6.21
CA TYR A 139 -2.01 9.39 -5.90
C TYR A 139 -1.20 9.96 -7.06
N LEU A 140 -0.37 9.12 -7.70
CA LEU A 140 0.43 9.53 -8.85
C LEU A 140 -0.42 10.05 -10.01
N ILE A 141 -1.56 9.40 -10.29
CA ILE A 141 -2.49 9.84 -11.34
C ILE A 141 -3.22 11.14 -10.97
N LEU A 142 -3.60 11.30 -9.69
CA LEU A 142 -4.36 12.46 -9.23
C LEU A 142 -3.48 13.69 -9.02
N TYR A 143 -2.27 13.50 -8.50
CA TYR A 143 -1.41 14.57 -7.98
C TYR A 143 0.06 14.45 -8.44
N PRO A 144 0.34 14.25 -9.73
CA PRO A 144 1.70 13.95 -10.21
C PRO A 144 2.72 15.06 -9.92
N LYS A 145 2.26 16.30 -9.88
CA LYS A 145 3.11 17.50 -9.68
C LYS A 145 3.17 17.97 -8.23
N ASN A 146 2.40 17.37 -7.31
CA ASN A 146 2.50 17.71 -5.90
C ASN A 146 3.92 17.45 -5.41
N LYS A 147 4.39 18.30 -4.52
CA LYS A 147 5.74 18.15 -3.96
C LYS A 147 5.70 17.27 -2.72
N ILE A 148 6.62 16.33 -2.67
CA ILE A 148 6.86 15.47 -1.51
C ILE A 148 8.15 15.95 -0.85
N ARG A 149 8.06 16.35 0.42
CA ARG A 149 9.22 16.60 1.25
C ARG A 149 9.84 15.25 1.59
N ALA A 150 11.08 15.06 1.21
CA ALA A 150 11.81 13.83 1.46
C ALA A 150 13.09 14.11 2.25
N PHE A 151 13.40 13.18 3.14
CA PHE A 151 14.64 13.14 3.91
C PHE A 151 15.60 12.13 3.29
N PHE A 152 16.85 12.53 3.20
CA PHE A 152 17.96 11.67 2.77
C PHE A 152 19.18 11.93 3.65
N MET A 153 19.86 10.86 4.06
CA MET A 153 21.10 10.96 4.79
C MET A 153 22.28 10.87 3.80
N LEU A 154 23.06 11.96 3.68
CA LEU A 154 24.26 11.98 2.85
C LEU A 154 25.48 12.23 3.76
N TYR A 155 26.37 11.25 3.86
CA TYR A 155 27.60 11.35 4.68
C TYR A 155 27.35 11.96 6.07
N PHE A 156 26.36 11.41 6.82
CA PHE A 156 25.92 11.87 8.15
C PHE A 156 25.31 13.29 8.19
N ARG A 157 25.04 13.90 7.04
CA ARG A 157 24.31 15.17 6.96
C ARG A 157 22.86 14.92 6.52
N PRO A 158 21.89 15.34 7.33
CA PRO A 158 20.50 15.24 6.93
C PRO A 158 20.20 16.27 5.83
N LEU A 159 19.69 15.80 4.71
CA LEU A 159 19.21 16.63 3.61
C LEU A 159 17.70 16.52 3.54
N ILE A 160 17.01 17.65 3.57
CA ILE A 160 15.57 17.71 3.35
C ILE A 160 15.34 18.52 2.08
N PHE A 161 14.63 17.93 1.14
CA PHE A 161 14.37 18.58 -0.15
C PHE A 161 12.96 18.20 -0.64
N SER A 162 12.42 19.03 -1.53
CA SER A 162 11.12 18.79 -2.14
C SER A 162 11.29 18.24 -3.55
N VAL A 163 10.61 17.14 -3.84
CA VAL A 163 10.59 16.54 -5.18
C VAL A 163 9.15 16.34 -5.65
N PRO A 164 8.87 16.43 -6.95
CA PRO A 164 7.55 16.11 -7.48
C PRO A 164 7.18 14.65 -7.22
N ALA A 165 5.88 14.39 -6.98
CA ALA A 165 5.37 13.06 -6.70
C ALA A 165 5.72 12.05 -7.80
N TYR A 166 5.65 12.45 -9.08
CA TYR A 166 6.02 11.57 -10.20
C TYR A 166 7.47 11.08 -10.11
N PHE A 167 8.38 11.90 -9.61
CA PHE A 167 9.78 11.53 -9.44
C PHE A 167 9.95 10.59 -8.23
N TYR A 168 9.40 10.99 -7.06
CA TYR A 168 9.52 10.19 -5.83
C TYR A 168 8.90 8.80 -6.00
N ILE A 169 7.62 8.77 -6.42
CA ILE A 169 6.85 7.53 -6.57
C ILE A 169 7.40 6.72 -7.75
N GLY A 170 7.84 7.37 -8.83
CA GLY A 170 8.46 6.71 -9.98
C GLY A 170 9.74 5.96 -9.61
N ILE A 171 10.64 6.57 -8.82
CA ILE A 171 11.84 5.89 -8.30
C ILE A 171 11.46 4.73 -7.39
N TRP A 172 10.49 4.94 -6.47
CA TRP A 172 9.99 3.88 -5.61
C TRP A 172 9.43 2.70 -6.42
N PHE A 173 8.66 2.98 -7.46
CA PHE A 173 8.09 1.96 -8.34
C PHE A 173 9.15 1.22 -9.15
N LEU A 174 10.12 1.95 -9.71
CA LEU A 174 11.26 1.36 -10.42
C LEU A 174 12.05 0.41 -9.50
N TYR A 175 12.25 0.80 -8.25
CA TYR A 175 12.92 -0.05 -7.25
C TYR A 175 12.19 -1.39 -7.06
N GLN A 176 10.84 -1.46 -7.17
CA GLN A 176 10.12 -2.73 -7.05
C GLN A 176 10.55 -3.71 -8.16
N PHE A 177 10.71 -3.24 -9.41
CA PHE A 177 11.16 -4.09 -10.52
C PHE A 177 12.61 -4.54 -10.36
N LEU A 178 13.49 -3.62 -9.98
CA LEU A 178 14.91 -3.91 -9.81
C LEU A 178 15.19 -4.87 -8.66
N SER A 179 14.25 -4.99 -7.74
CA SER A 179 14.37 -5.86 -6.57
C SER A 179 13.75 -7.25 -6.76
N ILE A 180 13.09 -7.52 -7.90
CA ILE A 180 12.56 -8.85 -8.20
C ILE A 180 13.73 -9.85 -8.26
N GLY A 181 13.59 -10.99 -7.59
CA GLY A 181 14.60 -12.04 -7.54
C GLY A 181 15.74 -11.81 -6.55
N LEU A 182 15.79 -10.66 -5.87
CA LEU A 182 16.69 -10.47 -4.74
C LEU A 182 16.16 -11.19 -3.49
N PRO A 183 17.04 -11.75 -2.65
CA PRO A 183 16.63 -12.34 -1.37
C PRO A 183 15.99 -11.26 -0.48
N SER A 184 14.68 -11.30 -0.32
CA SER A 184 13.92 -10.31 0.44
C SER A 184 12.56 -10.88 0.85
N PRO A 185 12.04 -10.54 2.04
CA PRO A 185 10.69 -10.91 2.46
C PRO A 185 9.60 -10.09 1.75
N VAL A 186 9.96 -9.14 0.89
CA VAL A 186 9.03 -8.22 0.24
C VAL A 186 8.36 -8.87 -0.98
N ALA A 187 7.03 -8.82 -1.03
CA ALA A 187 6.23 -9.32 -2.15
C ALA A 187 6.19 -8.29 -3.31
N TYR A 188 7.30 -8.16 -4.05
CA TYR A 188 7.44 -7.14 -5.11
C TYR A 188 6.35 -7.23 -6.18
N PHE A 189 5.93 -8.43 -6.57
CA PHE A 189 4.82 -8.61 -7.53
C PHE A 189 3.50 -8.07 -6.98
N ALA A 190 3.25 -8.18 -5.66
CA ALA A 190 2.08 -7.55 -5.06
C ALA A 190 2.15 -6.03 -5.11
N HIS A 191 3.33 -5.45 -4.86
CA HIS A 191 3.51 -4.00 -4.96
C HIS A 191 3.28 -3.48 -6.37
N ILE A 192 3.87 -4.14 -7.38
CA ILE A 192 3.71 -3.76 -8.79
C ILE A 192 2.25 -3.90 -9.23
N GLY A 193 1.63 -5.04 -8.93
CA GLY A 193 0.23 -5.29 -9.28
C GLY A 193 -0.73 -4.33 -8.61
N GLY A 194 -0.53 -4.07 -7.31
CA GLY A 194 -1.31 -3.10 -6.55
C GLY A 194 -1.19 -1.68 -7.12
N PHE A 195 0.03 -1.25 -7.44
CA PHE A 195 0.30 0.05 -8.02
C PHE A 195 -0.41 0.25 -9.36
N ILE A 196 -0.28 -0.71 -10.28
CA ILE A 196 -0.96 -0.66 -11.58
C ILE A 196 -2.48 -0.68 -11.41
N ALA A 197 -2.99 -1.55 -10.54
CA ALA A 197 -4.41 -1.60 -10.20
C ALA A 197 -4.92 -0.24 -9.69
N GLY A 198 -4.16 0.41 -8.81
CA GLY A 198 -4.49 1.73 -8.28
C GLY A 198 -4.55 2.82 -9.36
N MET A 199 -3.60 2.82 -10.29
CA MET A 199 -3.61 3.76 -11.44
C MET A 199 -4.88 3.59 -12.28
N VAL A 200 -5.25 2.34 -12.58
CA VAL A 200 -6.43 2.04 -13.42
C VAL A 200 -7.72 2.36 -12.67
N LEU A 201 -7.86 1.86 -11.44
CA LEU A 201 -9.09 2.02 -10.66
C LEU A 201 -9.37 3.49 -10.33
N VAL A 202 -8.36 4.31 -10.04
CA VAL A 202 -8.58 5.72 -9.75
C VAL A 202 -9.13 6.47 -10.97
N LEU A 203 -8.70 6.13 -12.18
CA LEU A 203 -9.24 6.73 -13.40
C LEU A 203 -10.74 6.45 -13.59
N LEU A 204 -11.20 5.27 -13.16
CA LEU A 204 -12.59 4.87 -13.23
C LEU A 204 -13.45 5.50 -12.12
N LEU A 205 -12.88 5.68 -10.92
CA LEU A 205 -13.60 6.07 -9.71
C LEU A 205 -13.54 7.57 -9.40
N ARG A 206 -12.50 8.29 -9.92
CA ARG A 206 -12.30 9.72 -9.63
C ARG A 206 -13.50 10.57 -10.00
N LYS A 207 -13.70 11.65 -9.28
CA LYS A 207 -14.69 12.66 -9.64
C LYS A 207 -14.31 13.25 -10.99
N LYS A 208 -15.26 13.27 -11.93
CA LYS A 208 -15.11 14.05 -13.16
C LYS A 208 -14.98 15.53 -12.76
N VAL A 209 -13.86 16.14 -13.10
CA VAL A 209 -13.73 17.60 -13.00
C VAL A 209 -14.63 18.17 -14.05
N ILE A 210 -15.82 18.66 -13.66
CA ILE A 210 -16.63 19.51 -14.51
C ILE A 210 -15.81 20.80 -14.64
N LYS A 211 -15.14 21.00 -15.78
CA LYS A 211 -14.61 22.32 -16.10
C LYS A 211 -15.82 23.26 -16.08
N LYS A 212 -15.89 24.12 -15.07
CA LYS A 212 -16.72 25.31 -15.18
C LYS A 212 -15.99 26.20 -16.18
N ASP A 213 -16.50 26.25 -17.39
CA ASP A 213 -16.12 27.26 -18.35
C ASP A 213 -16.54 28.62 -17.74
N TYR A 214 -15.55 29.41 -17.34
CA TYR A 214 -15.71 30.82 -17.04
C TYR A 214 -15.25 31.61 -18.24
#